data_fa06a5e2e9efd7ca54785c3cd70635d0
#
_entry.id   fa06a5e2e9efd7ca54785c3cd70635d0
#
_cell.length_a   1.000
_cell.length_b   1.000
_cell.length_c   1.000
_cell.angle_alpha   90.00
_cell.angle_beta   90.00
_cell.angle_gamma   90.00
#
_symmetry.space_group_name_H-M   'P 1'
#
loop_
_entity.id
_entity.type
_entity.pdbx_description
1 polymer ?
#
loop_
_entity_poly.entity_id
_entity_poly.type
_entity_poly.pdbx_seq_one_letter_code
_entity_poly.pdbx_strand_id
1 'polypeptide(L)'
;HVGLITLNRAKALNALSLSMVRDITQVLMAWQSDDTVKAVAMRGMGREGAFGAFCAGGDIRFFHQAALAGDPQLEDFFTEEYALNHLIHRYAKPCMVFMDGVVMGGGMGLAQGASLRIATDKTKMAMPETMIGLFPDVGGGYFLSRCQGALGEYLGLTGQMLNGAEAVFAGLADVLCDSSQLNVLWTQLPNVDWAQSVEALKNFTSPFAQATQAAQGIKPVWWSSDVNHAFEAADLQGIAKLLQATGHTQALDALHKRSPLMLAVTLEQIRKARHMNLSDELRMERDMVRHSFH
;
A
#
# COMPACT_ATOMS: atom_id res chain seq x y z
N HIS A 1 -5.13 -0.44 26.62
CA HIS A 1 -3.79 -0.13 26.06
C HIS A 1 -3.84 -0.13 24.53
N VAL A 2 -2.80 0.47 23.91
CA VAL A 2 -2.55 0.44 22.46
C VAL A 2 -1.23 -0.28 22.22
N GLY A 3 -1.22 -1.23 21.29
CA GLY A 3 -0.01 -1.84 20.75
C GLY A 3 0.68 -0.89 19.77
N LEU A 4 1.95 -0.56 20.00
CA LEU A 4 2.70 0.37 19.16
C LEU A 4 3.82 -0.36 18.42
N ILE A 5 3.74 -0.40 17.08
CA ILE A 5 4.75 -0.99 16.20
C ILE A 5 5.54 0.14 15.54
N THR A 6 6.86 0.06 15.61
CA THR A 6 7.74 0.98 14.88
C THR A 6 8.68 0.17 13.99
N LEU A 7 8.52 0.33 12.67
CA LEU A 7 9.46 -0.23 11.71
C LEU A 7 10.78 0.52 11.88
N ASN A 8 11.84 -0.17 12.28
CA ASN A 8 13.10 0.43 12.71
C ASN A 8 14.29 -0.01 11.85
N ARG A 9 14.17 0.16 10.56
CA ARG A 9 15.22 -0.08 9.57
C ARG A 9 15.42 1.15 8.69
N ALA A 10 15.50 2.33 9.32
CA ALA A 10 15.47 3.65 8.68
C ALA A 10 16.55 3.82 7.59
N LYS A 11 17.75 3.20 7.72
CA LYS A 11 18.81 3.24 6.70
C LYS A 11 18.39 2.61 5.37
N ALA A 12 17.47 1.64 5.40
CA ALA A 12 16.88 0.97 4.23
C ALA A 12 15.45 1.46 3.95
N LEU A 13 15.06 2.66 4.40
CA LEU A 13 13.70 3.20 4.28
C LEU A 13 12.65 2.22 4.80
N ASN A 14 12.98 1.49 5.86
CA ASN A 14 12.15 0.47 6.49
C ASN A 14 11.69 -0.66 5.55
N ALA A 15 12.50 -0.96 4.51
CA ALA A 15 12.23 -2.12 3.66
C ALA A 15 12.13 -3.40 4.49
N LEU A 16 11.13 -4.22 4.20
CA LEU A 16 10.78 -5.41 4.97
C LEU A 16 11.84 -6.52 4.77
N SER A 17 12.32 -7.06 5.88
CA SER A 17 13.02 -8.33 5.91
C SER A 17 12.11 -9.45 6.42
N LEU A 18 12.47 -10.70 6.16
CA LEU A 18 11.71 -11.85 6.66
C LEU A 18 11.58 -11.82 8.20
N SER A 19 12.63 -11.41 8.92
CA SER A 19 12.54 -11.26 10.38
C SER A 19 11.52 -10.20 10.81
N MET A 20 11.46 -9.05 10.12
CA MET A 20 10.45 -8.03 10.42
C MET A 20 9.03 -8.55 10.18
N VAL A 21 8.80 -9.28 9.09
CA VAL A 21 7.50 -9.90 8.80
C VAL A 21 7.10 -10.84 9.93
N ARG A 22 8.02 -11.69 10.39
CA ARG A 22 7.81 -12.63 11.51
C ARG A 22 7.53 -11.91 12.83
N ASP A 23 8.33 -10.89 13.16
CA ASP A 23 8.17 -10.11 14.40
C ASP A 23 6.81 -9.40 14.43
N ILE A 24 6.41 -8.75 13.33
CA ILE A 24 5.11 -8.06 13.23
C ILE A 24 3.96 -9.08 13.37
N THR A 25 4.06 -10.21 12.68
CA THR A 25 3.06 -11.28 12.77
C THR A 25 2.90 -11.78 14.20
N GLN A 26 4.03 -12.07 14.87
CA GLN A 26 4.04 -12.59 16.24
C GLN A 26 3.39 -11.61 17.22
N VAL A 27 3.73 -10.32 17.16
CA VAL A 27 3.15 -9.33 18.08
C VAL A 27 1.68 -9.09 17.81
N LEU A 28 1.25 -9.05 16.53
CA LEU A 28 -0.16 -8.90 16.16
C LEU A 28 -0.98 -10.09 16.68
N MET A 29 -0.51 -11.32 16.49
CA MET A 29 -1.19 -12.52 17.00
C MET A 29 -1.29 -12.51 18.53
N ALA A 30 -0.22 -12.15 19.25
CA ALA A 30 -0.24 -12.03 20.70
C ALA A 30 -1.25 -10.97 21.17
N TRP A 31 -1.23 -9.78 20.57
CA TRP A 31 -2.14 -8.70 20.94
C TRP A 31 -3.59 -8.94 20.53
N GLN A 32 -3.83 -9.75 19.51
CA GLN A 32 -5.19 -10.14 19.14
C GLN A 32 -5.89 -10.88 20.27
N SER A 33 -5.16 -11.73 21.01
CA SER A 33 -5.66 -12.54 22.12
C SER A 33 -5.56 -11.84 23.49
N ASP A 34 -4.89 -10.66 23.57
CA ASP A 34 -4.76 -9.90 24.81
C ASP A 34 -5.86 -8.85 24.93
N ASP A 35 -6.83 -9.12 25.81
CA ASP A 35 -7.97 -8.21 26.05
C ASP A 35 -7.57 -6.84 26.60
N THR A 36 -6.37 -6.65 27.10
CA THR A 36 -5.86 -5.35 27.55
C THR A 36 -5.45 -4.45 26.39
N VAL A 37 -5.07 -5.01 25.24
CA VAL A 37 -4.77 -4.29 24.01
C VAL A 37 -6.05 -4.07 23.23
N LYS A 38 -6.46 -2.81 23.06
CA LYS A 38 -7.73 -2.43 22.42
C LYS A 38 -7.56 -1.94 20.97
N ALA A 39 -6.37 -1.47 20.61
CA ALA A 39 -6.04 -1.00 19.27
C ALA A 39 -4.55 -1.21 18.99
N VAL A 40 -4.16 -1.13 17.73
CA VAL A 40 -2.76 -1.20 17.28
C VAL A 40 -2.46 -0.01 16.38
N ALA A 41 -1.25 0.54 16.49
CA ALA A 41 -0.77 1.59 15.60
C ALA A 41 0.63 1.26 15.09
N MET A 42 0.89 1.57 13.81
CA MET A 42 2.14 1.29 13.12
C MET A 42 2.71 2.55 12.47
N ARG A 43 4.03 2.74 12.59
CA ARG A 43 4.78 3.82 11.92
C ARG A 43 6.14 3.36 11.44
N GLY A 44 6.75 4.16 10.54
CA GLY A 44 8.16 4.01 10.16
C GLY A 44 9.06 4.98 10.93
N MET A 45 10.18 4.50 11.47
CA MET A 45 11.24 5.33 12.06
C MET A 45 11.96 6.12 10.98
N GLY A 46 12.16 7.41 11.19
CA GLY A 46 13.00 8.26 10.35
C GLY A 46 14.49 8.10 10.63
N ARG A 47 15.33 8.60 9.74
CA ARG A 47 16.80 8.65 9.96
C ARG A 47 17.20 9.63 11.05
N GLU A 48 16.45 10.72 11.19
CA GLU A 48 16.72 11.85 12.10
C GLU A 48 15.56 12.16 13.03
N GLY A 49 14.55 11.30 13.10
CA GLY A 49 13.36 11.56 13.92
C GLY A 49 12.46 10.36 14.08
N ALA A 50 11.42 10.55 14.86
CA ALA A 50 10.47 9.50 15.22
C ALA A 50 9.56 9.06 14.05
N PHE A 51 9.45 9.88 12.99
CA PHE A 51 8.74 9.61 11.76
C PHE A 51 9.64 9.81 10.54
N GLY A 52 9.36 9.09 9.47
CA GLY A 52 10.06 9.16 8.21
C GLY A 52 9.42 8.20 7.21
N ALA A 53 10.18 7.64 6.27
CA ALA A 53 9.65 6.65 5.35
C ALA A 53 8.89 5.56 6.13
N PHE A 54 7.61 5.35 5.79
CA PHE A 54 6.85 4.27 6.43
C PHE A 54 7.47 2.93 6.07
N CYS A 55 7.46 2.57 4.79
CA CYS A 55 8.08 1.35 4.30
C CYS A 55 8.25 1.40 2.77
N ALA A 56 9.45 1.13 2.29
CA ALA A 56 9.77 1.14 0.85
C ALA A 56 9.51 -0.19 0.14
N GLY A 57 8.81 -1.13 0.78
CA GLY A 57 8.51 -2.45 0.22
C GLY A 57 9.39 -3.57 0.76
N GLY A 58 9.40 -4.72 0.11
CA GLY A 58 10.30 -5.82 0.45
C GLY A 58 11.77 -5.50 0.14
N ASP A 59 12.69 -6.20 0.77
CA ASP A 59 14.13 -6.02 0.53
C ASP A 59 14.55 -6.63 -0.81
N ILE A 60 14.51 -5.83 -1.88
CA ILE A 60 14.84 -6.24 -3.25
C ILE A 60 16.26 -6.81 -3.36
N ARG A 61 17.21 -6.35 -2.53
CA ARG A 61 18.57 -6.90 -2.53
C ARG A 61 18.58 -8.34 -2.04
N PHE A 62 17.82 -8.62 -0.99
CA PHE A 62 17.60 -9.98 -0.52
C PHE A 62 16.94 -10.84 -1.61
N PHE A 63 15.87 -10.35 -2.26
CA PHE A 63 15.20 -11.09 -3.32
C PHE A 63 16.15 -11.48 -4.46
N HIS A 64 16.96 -10.53 -4.93
CA HIS A 64 17.93 -10.78 -5.99
C HIS A 64 18.97 -11.84 -5.58
N GLN A 65 19.55 -11.71 -4.39
CA GLN A 65 20.56 -12.66 -3.90
C GLN A 65 19.98 -14.04 -3.64
N ALA A 66 18.79 -14.11 -3.03
CA ALA A 66 18.13 -15.37 -2.73
C ALA A 66 17.70 -16.10 -4.02
N ALA A 67 17.17 -15.38 -5.01
CA ALA A 67 16.82 -15.98 -6.31
C ALA A 67 18.04 -16.58 -7.02
N LEU A 68 19.17 -15.85 -7.06
CA LEU A 68 20.41 -16.35 -7.68
C LEU A 68 20.99 -17.57 -6.93
N ALA A 69 20.80 -17.63 -5.61
CA ALA A 69 21.31 -18.70 -4.76
C ALA A 69 20.35 -19.91 -4.68
N GLY A 70 19.12 -19.80 -5.18
CA GLY A 70 18.07 -20.80 -4.94
C GLY A 70 17.72 -20.94 -3.46
N ASP A 71 17.80 -19.83 -2.68
CA ASP A 71 17.55 -19.82 -1.24
C ASP A 71 16.03 -19.97 -0.98
N PRO A 72 15.60 -21.01 -0.25
CA PRO A 72 14.18 -21.23 0.05
C PRO A 72 13.54 -20.10 0.90
N GLN A 73 14.34 -19.28 1.57
CA GLN A 73 13.83 -18.13 2.33
C GLN A 73 13.13 -17.08 1.43
N LEU A 74 13.37 -17.10 0.12
CA LEU A 74 12.63 -16.26 -0.83
C LEU A 74 11.15 -16.66 -0.86
N GLU A 75 10.88 -17.95 -0.92
CA GLU A 75 9.54 -18.53 -0.87
C GLU A 75 8.86 -18.27 0.49
N ASP A 76 9.61 -18.44 1.59
CA ASP A 76 9.13 -18.13 2.94
C ASP A 76 8.72 -16.66 3.05
N PHE A 77 9.54 -15.74 2.51
CA PHE A 77 9.26 -14.30 2.56
C PHE A 77 7.90 -13.97 1.98
N PHE A 78 7.63 -14.33 0.74
CA PHE A 78 6.35 -14.03 0.08
C PHE A 78 5.17 -14.74 0.75
N THR A 79 5.36 -15.97 1.21
CA THR A 79 4.32 -16.72 1.93
C THR A 79 3.93 -16.02 3.23
N GLU A 80 4.92 -15.64 4.02
CA GLU A 80 4.71 -15.06 5.34
C GLU A 80 4.27 -13.59 5.25
N GLU A 81 4.77 -12.83 4.26
CA GLU A 81 4.33 -11.45 4.00
C GLU A 81 2.85 -11.42 3.60
N TYR A 82 2.42 -12.28 2.67
CA TYR A 82 1.01 -12.31 2.26
C TYR A 82 0.08 -12.80 3.38
N ALA A 83 0.55 -13.72 4.21
CA ALA A 83 -0.18 -14.12 5.42
C ALA A 83 -0.31 -12.94 6.42
N LEU A 84 0.74 -12.13 6.57
CA LEU A 84 0.70 -10.91 7.39
C LEU A 84 -0.26 -9.87 6.82
N ASN A 85 -0.27 -9.64 5.51
CA ASN A 85 -1.22 -8.71 4.87
C ASN A 85 -2.67 -9.15 5.12
N HIS A 86 -2.94 -10.46 4.99
CA HIS A 86 -4.25 -11.02 5.31
C HIS A 86 -4.60 -10.87 6.80
N LEU A 87 -3.64 -11.11 7.71
CA LEU A 87 -3.83 -10.93 9.16
C LEU A 87 -4.23 -9.49 9.48
N ILE A 88 -3.54 -8.48 8.93
CA ILE A 88 -3.86 -7.06 9.15
C ILE A 88 -5.26 -6.75 8.64
N HIS A 89 -5.61 -7.21 7.44
CA HIS A 89 -6.93 -6.99 6.86
C HIS A 89 -8.08 -7.61 7.68
N ARG A 90 -7.82 -8.74 8.33
CA ARG A 90 -8.79 -9.44 9.16
C ARG A 90 -8.68 -9.14 10.65
N TYR A 91 -7.82 -8.18 11.00
CA TYR A 91 -7.53 -7.88 12.39
C TYR A 91 -8.78 -7.41 13.14
N ALA A 92 -9.11 -8.07 14.26
CA ALA A 92 -10.36 -7.84 14.98
C ALA A 92 -10.39 -6.50 15.74
N LYS A 93 -9.22 -5.89 15.99
CA LYS A 93 -9.08 -4.62 16.70
C LYS A 93 -8.71 -3.50 15.73
N PRO A 94 -9.03 -2.23 16.00
CA PRO A 94 -8.57 -1.12 15.18
C PRO A 94 -7.07 -1.17 14.96
N CYS A 95 -6.66 -1.15 13.70
CA CYS A 95 -5.28 -1.06 13.27
C CYS A 95 -5.08 0.24 12.51
N MET A 96 -4.19 1.10 12.98
CA MET A 96 -3.90 2.42 12.41
C MET A 96 -2.50 2.42 11.81
N VAL A 97 -2.34 3.01 10.62
CA VAL A 97 -1.05 3.14 9.96
C VAL A 97 -0.75 4.60 9.64
N PHE A 98 0.41 5.07 10.11
CA PHE A 98 0.91 6.42 9.87
C PHE A 98 1.85 6.40 8.67
N MET A 99 1.33 6.77 7.51
CA MET A 99 2.01 6.68 6.21
C MET A 99 2.78 7.96 5.89
N ASP A 100 3.81 8.29 6.69
CA ASP A 100 4.69 9.43 6.39
C ASP A 100 5.78 9.01 5.40
N GLY A 101 6.23 9.93 4.54
CA GLY A 101 7.29 9.66 3.56
C GLY A 101 6.93 8.52 2.59
N VAL A 102 7.88 7.62 2.34
CA VAL A 102 7.75 6.54 1.34
C VAL A 102 6.83 5.41 1.83
N VAL A 103 5.88 5.02 0.97
CA VAL A 103 4.93 3.91 1.16
C VAL A 103 4.81 3.17 -0.17
N MET A 104 5.56 2.10 -0.36
CA MET A 104 5.63 1.39 -1.65
C MET A 104 5.59 -0.13 -1.47
N GLY A 105 5.09 -0.84 -2.47
CA GLY A 105 5.11 -2.31 -2.52
C GLY A 105 4.62 -2.95 -1.21
N GLY A 106 5.44 -3.76 -0.55
CA GLY A 106 5.13 -4.34 0.76
C GLY A 106 4.71 -3.33 1.84
N GLY A 107 5.14 -2.05 1.74
CA GLY A 107 4.63 -0.97 2.58
C GLY A 107 3.15 -0.66 2.33
N MET A 108 2.70 -0.76 1.08
CA MET A 108 1.28 -0.70 0.74
C MET A 108 0.54 -1.93 1.31
N GLY A 109 1.15 -3.13 1.20
CA GLY A 109 0.59 -4.35 1.78
C GLY A 109 0.32 -4.24 3.28
N LEU A 110 1.26 -3.68 4.04
CA LEU A 110 1.05 -3.41 5.47
C LEU A 110 -0.04 -2.37 5.73
N ALA A 111 -0.16 -1.36 4.85
CA ALA A 111 -1.06 -0.24 5.07
C ALA A 111 -2.50 -0.52 4.64
N GLN A 112 -2.71 -1.17 3.49
CA GLN A 112 -4.04 -1.23 2.86
C GLN A 112 -5.03 -2.13 3.60
N GLY A 113 -4.56 -3.06 4.44
CA GLY A 113 -5.41 -3.84 5.33
C GLY A 113 -5.84 -3.12 6.62
N ALA A 114 -5.24 -1.98 6.95
CA ALA A 114 -5.51 -1.28 8.20
C ALA A 114 -6.90 -0.63 8.23
N SER A 115 -7.46 -0.47 9.44
CA SER A 115 -8.75 0.17 9.67
C SER A 115 -8.70 1.69 9.50
N LEU A 116 -7.51 2.29 9.65
CA LEU A 116 -7.28 3.72 9.47
C LEU A 116 -5.90 3.97 8.87
N ARG A 117 -5.89 4.59 7.70
CA ARG A 117 -4.70 4.92 6.91
C ARG A 117 -4.50 6.43 6.91
N ILE A 118 -3.48 6.91 7.62
CA ILE A 118 -3.20 8.34 7.81
C ILE A 118 -2.05 8.73 6.87
N ALA A 119 -2.35 9.50 5.83
CA ALA A 119 -1.36 10.11 4.94
C ALA A 119 -0.97 11.51 5.42
N THR A 120 0.18 12.00 4.97
CA THR A 120 0.69 13.34 5.29
C THR A 120 1.04 14.11 4.03
N ASP A 121 1.40 15.39 4.20
CA ASP A 121 1.98 16.23 3.15
C ASP A 121 3.30 15.65 2.59
N LYS A 122 4.00 14.78 3.34
CA LYS A 122 5.25 14.12 2.92
C LYS A 122 5.04 12.74 2.30
N THR A 123 3.83 12.19 2.30
CA THR A 123 3.55 10.87 1.74
C THR A 123 3.96 10.79 0.28
N LYS A 124 4.65 9.70 -0.07
CA LYS A 124 5.02 9.29 -1.43
C LYS A 124 4.64 7.84 -1.60
N MET A 125 3.49 7.60 -2.19
CA MET A 125 2.86 6.29 -2.28
C MET A 125 2.86 5.79 -3.73
N ALA A 126 3.23 4.54 -3.96
CA ALA A 126 3.16 3.90 -5.28
C ALA A 126 3.19 2.37 -5.18
N MET A 127 2.71 1.72 -6.26
CA MET A 127 3.00 0.32 -6.57
C MET A 127 3.90 0.28 -7.82
N PRO A 128 5.24 0.36 -7.66
CA PRO A 128 6.16 0.54 -8.78
C PRO A 128 6.66 -0.78 -9.39
N GLU A 129 6.08 -1.93 -9.07
CA GLU A 129 6.57 -3.27 -9.37
C GLU A 129 6.79 -3.51 -10.86
N THR A 130 5.95 -2.95 -11.74
CA THR A 130 6.13 -3.03 -13.20
C THR A 130 7.43 -2.39 -13.69
N MET A 131 8.04 -1.48 -12.88
CA MET A 131 9.36 -0.89 -13.18
C MET A 131 10.52 -1.86 -13.00
N ILE A 132 10.33 -2.88 -12.18
CA ILE A 132 11.36 -3.88 -11.84
C ILE A 132 11.06 -5.27 -12.39
N GLY A 133 10.09 -5.37 -13.29
CA GLY A 133 9.75 -6.65 -13.93
C GLY A 133 8.88 -7.57 -13.07
N LEU A 134 8.11 -6.99 -12.12
CA LEU A 134 7.13 -7.69 -11.30
C LEU A 134 5.73 -7.05 -11.52
N PHE A 135 4.73 -7.56 -10.89
CA PHE A 135 3.37 -7.01 -10.82
C PHE A 135 3.10 -6.47 -9.40
N PRO A 136 2.15 -5.55 -9.20
CA PRO A 136 1.68 -5.14 -7.88
C PRO A 136 1.15 -6.33 -7.08
N ASP A 137 1.92 -6.80 -6.13
CA ASP A 137 1.60 -7.90 -5.22
C ASP A 137 1.10 -7.41 -3.86
N VAL A 138 1.20 -8.18 -2.79
CA VAL A 138 0.81 -7.85 -1.40
C VAL A 138 -0.66 -7.44 -1.23
N GLY A 139 -1.55 -7.98 -2.03
CA GLY A 139 -2.95 -7.57 -2.14
C GLY A 139 -3.14 -6.42 -3.13
N GLY A 140 -2.14 -6.12 -3.98
CA GLY A 140 -2.15 -5.03 -4.94
C GLY A 140 -3.31 -5.08 -5.91
N GLY A 141 -3.58 -6.24 -6.49
CA GLY A 141 -4.75 -6.46 -7.32
C GLY A 141 -6.06 -6.14 -6.59
N TYR A 142 -6.16 -6.54 -5.33
CA TYR A 142 -7.36 -6.35 -4.52
C TYR A 142 -7.63 -4.86 -4.24
N PHE A 143 -6.69 -4.10 -3.67
CA PHE A 143 -6.97 -2.72 -3.30
C PHE A 143 -6.96 -1.77 -4.51
N LEU A 144 -6.15 -2.02 -5.55
CA LEU A 144 -6.18 -1.24 -6.78
C LEU A 144 -7.50 -1.43 -7.54
N SER A 145 -8.04 -2.65 -7.61
CA SER A 145 -9.31 -2.92 -8.27
C SER A 145 -10.51 -2.21 -7.62
N ARG A 146 -10.35 -1.65 -6.43
CA ARG A 146 -11.37 -0.92 -5.68
C ARG A 146 -11.23 0.59 -5.76
N CYS A 147 -10.21 1.08 -6.46
CA CYS A 147 -10.14 2.48 -6.86
C CYS A 147 -11.26 2.82 -7.85
N GLN A 148 -11.63 4.11 -7.91
CA GLN A 148 -12.70 4.57 -8.79
C GLN A 148 -12.35 4.39 -10.28
N GLY A 149 -13.33 3.94 -11.09
CA GLY A 149 -13.15 3.75 -12.52
C GLY A 149 -11.99 2.82 -12.86
N ALA A 150 -11.10 3.24 -13.75
CA ALA A 150 -9.88 2.54 -14.14
C ALA A 150 -8.61 3.12 -13.48
N LEU A 151 -8.77 3.87 -12.36
CA LEU A 151 -7.64 4.47 -11.65
C LEU A 151 -6.66 3.40 -11.13
N GLY A 152 -7.17 2.26 -10.67
CA GLY A 152 -6.32 1.16 -10.22
C GLY A 152 -5.43 0.61 -11.33
N GLU A 153 -5.97 0.41 -12.53
CA GLU A 153 -5.20 0.02 -13.71
C GLU A 153 -4.13 1.05 -14.06
N TYR A 154 -4.50 2.33 -14.05
CA TYR A 154 -3.54 3.41 -14.28
C TYR A 154 -2.37 3.34 -13.29
N LEU A 155 -2.67 3.26 -11.98
CA LEU A 155 -1.66 3.24 -10.93
C LEU A 155 -0.77 1.99 -11.00
N GLY A 156 -1.36 0.81 -11.17
CA GLY A 156 -0.62 -0.45 -11.24
C GLY A 156 0.25 -0.58 -12.50
N LEU A 157 -0.25 -0.13 -13.65
CA LEU A 157 0.48 -0.22 -14.90
C LEU A 157 1.59 0.82 -15.03
N THR A 158 1.33 2.06 -14.59
CA THR A 158 2.30 3.17 -14.73
C THR A 158 3.29 3.25 -13.57
N GLY A 159 2.92 2.78 -12.38
CA GLY A 159 3.67 3.02 -11.15
C GLY A 159 3.63 4.49 -10.71
N GLN A 160 2.55 5.21 -11.05
CA GLN A 160 2.39 6.62 -10.71
C GLN A 160 2.55 6.86 -9.21
N MET A 161 3.44 7.79 -8.87
CA MET A 161 3.63 8.25 -7.50
C MET A 161 2.49 9.17 -7.09
N LEU A 162 1.89 8.90 -5.94
CA LEU A 162 0.87 9.72 -5.29
C LEU A 162 1.47 10.50 -4.11
N ASN A 163 1.10 11.76 -3.97
CA ASN A 163 1.23 12.47 -2.70
C ASN A 163 0.08 12.11 -1.74
N GLY A 164 0.10 12.64 -0.50
CA GLY A 164 -0.91 12.29 0.49
C GLY A 164 -2.35 12.67 0.10
N ALA A 165 -2.54 13.82 -0.54
CA ALA A 165 -3.86 14.25 -1.00
C ALA A 165 -4.37 13.36 -2.15
N GLU A 166 -3.49 13.00 -3.08
CA GLU A 166 -3.80 12.08 -4.18
C GLU A 166 -4.10 10.66 -3.68
N ALA A 167 -3.42 10.22 -2.61
CA ALA A 167 -3.71 8.93 -1.95
C ALA A 167 -5.12 8.92 -1.34
N VAL A 168 -5.56 10.03 -0.73
CA VAL A 168 -6.93 10.20 -0.21
C VAL A 168 -7.93 10.22 -1.37
N PHE A 169 -7.66 10.99 -2.45
CA PHE A 169 -8.49 11.00 -3.66
C PHE A 169 -8.66 9.59 -4.25
N ALA A 170 -7.59 8.80 -4.29
CA ALA A 170 -7.61 7.43 -4.83
C ALA A 170 -8.31 6.41 -3.92
N GLY A 171 -8.69 6.79 -2.68
CA GLY A 171 -9.22 5.87 -1.67
C GLY A 171 -8.16 4.94 -1.05
N LEU A 172 -6.88 5.27 -1.22
CA LEU A 172 -5.74 4.52 -0.67
C LEU A 172 -5.25 5.10 0.68
N ALA A 173 -5.84 6.20 1.14
CA ALA A 173 -5.71 6.77 2.47
C ALA A 173 -7.06 7.29 2.96
N ASP A 174 -7.28 7.28 4.27
CA ASP A 174 -8.54 7.68 4.90
C ASP A 174 -8.47 9.10 5.45
N VAL A 175 -7.28 9.57 5.82
CA VAL A 175 -7.04 10.87 6.46
C VAL A 175 -5.80 11.52 5.87
N LEU A 176 -5.89 12.84 5.67
CA LEU A 176 -4.75 13.71 5.36
C LEU A 176 -4.47 14.62 6.55
N CYS A 177 -3.26 14.55 7.10
CA CYS A 177 -2.80 15.47 8.15
C CYS A 177 -1.44 16.09 7.81
N ASP A 178 -1.08 17.15 8.51
CA ASP A 178 0.26 17.74 8.44
C ASP A 178 1.26 16.84 9.18
N SER A 179 2.40 16.54 8.57
CA SER A 179 3.44 15.68 9.15
C SER A 179 4.01 16.20 10.48
N SER A 180 3.94 17.51 10.72
CA SER A 180 4.35 18.13 12.00
C SER A 180 3.49 17.68 13.18
N GLN A 181 2.27 17.21 12.93
CA GLN A 181 1.34 16.76 13.96
C GLN A 181 1.53 15.29 14.37
N LEU A 182 2.28 14.51 13.61
CA LEU A 182 2.41 13.07 13.82
C LEU A 182 2.95 12.69 15.20
N ASN A 183 3.93 13.44 15.72
CA ASN A 183 4.48 13.16 17.05
C ASN A 183 3.42 13.37 18.15
N VAL A 184 2.61 14.41 18.03
CA VAL A 184 1.52 14.69 18.99
C VAL A 184 0.47 13.59 18.91
N LEU A 185 0.02 13.23 17.70
CA LEU A 185 -0.95 12.17 17.49
C LEU A 185 -0.46 10.83 18.07
N TRP A 186 0.79 10.46 17.78
CA TRP A 186 1.36 9.22 18.28
C TRP A 186 1.43 9.14 19.79
N THR A 187 1.81 10.24 20.45
CA THR A 187 1.89 10.31 21.91
C THR A 187 0.51 10.36 22.60
N GLN A 188 -0.53 10.76 21.89
CA GLN A 188 -1.90 10.76 22.38
C GLN A 188 -2.57 9.37 22.31
N LEU A 189 -2.12 8.46 21.44
CA LEU A 189 -2.74 7.15 21.25
C LEU A 189 -3.00 6.36 22.55
N PRO A 190 -2.07 6.30 23.52
CA PRO A 190 -2.30 5.60 24.79
C PRO A 190 -3.39 6.24 25.67
N ASN A 191 -3.71 7.52 25.44
CA ASN A 191 -4.68 8.27 26.23
C ASN A 191 -6.10 8.26 25.65
N VAL A 192 -6.29 7.69 24.47
CA VAL A 192 -7.60 7.54 23.81
C VAL A 192 -8.32 6.33 24.41
N ASP A 193 -9.60 6.48 24.70
CA ASP A 193 -10.44 5.36 25.10
C ASP A 193 -10.86 4.54 23.85
N TRP A 194 -10.15 3.46 23.61
CA TRP A 194 -10.40 2.55 22.48
C TRP A 194 -11.50 1.51 22.76
N ALA A 195 -12.18 1.56 23.93
CA ALA A 195 -13.26 0.63 24.23
C ALA A 195 -14.44 0.77 23.26
N GLN A 196 -14.67 2.00 22.75
CA GLN A 196 -15.62 2.29 21.69
C GLN A 196 -14.88 2.63 20.40
N SER A 197 -14.30 1.64 19.78
CA SER A 197 -13.30 1.78 18.71
C SER A 197 -13.75 2.66 17.52
N VAL A 198 -15.01 2.58 17.11
CA VAL A 198 -15.54 3.39 15.97
C VAL A 198 -15.62 4.87 16.36
N GLU A 199 -16.14 5.17 17.55
CA GLU A 199 -16.24 6.54 18.04
C GLU A 199 -14.87 7.13 18.34
N ALA A 200 -13.97 6.32 18.92
CA ALA A 200 -12.60 6.72 19.18
C ALA A 200 -11.86 7.08 17.87
N LEU A 201 -12.00 6.30 16.81
CA LEU A 201 -11.41 6.60 15.48
C LEU A 201 -11.98 7.90 14.92
N LYS A 202 -13.31 8.12 14.99
CA LYS A 202 -13.93 9.36 14.51
C LYS A 202 -13.40 10.58 15.26
N ASN A 203 -13.35 10.51 16.60
CA ASN A 203 -12.87 11.61 17.45
C ASN A 203 -11.38 11.88 17.18
N PHE A 204 -10.57 10.84 17.03
CA PHE A 204 -9.16 10.94 16.73
C PHE A 204 -8.88 11.62 15.39
N THR A 205 -9.74 11.36 14.37
CA THR A 205 -9.57 11.91 13.01
C THR A 205 -10.32 13.23 12.78
N SER A 206 -11.24 13.63 13.67
CA SER A 206 -12.07 14.81 13.48
C SER A 206 -11.31 16.12 13.21
N PRO A 207 -10.12 16.38 13.79
CA PRO A 207 -9.34 17.59 13.48
C PRO A 207 -8.90 17.69 12.01
N PHE A 208 -8.86 16.57 11.28
CA PHE A 208 -8.38 16.48 9.92
C PHE A 208 -9.51 16.38 8.89
N ALA A 209 -10.76 16.38 9.31
CA ALA A 209 -11.92 16.17 8.46
C ALA A 209 -11.97 17.16 7.28
N GLN A 210 -11.71 18.46 7.54
CA GLN A 210 -11.73 19.48 6.49
C GLN A 210 -10.63 19.28 5.44
N ALA A 211 -9.40 19.01 5.86
CA ALA A 211 -8.27 18.78 4.95
C ALA A 211 -8.50 17.49 4.12
N THR A 212 -9.01 16.46 4.77
CA THR A 212 -9.34 15.18 4.11
C THR A 212 -10.46 15.35 3.08
N GLN A 213 -11.54 16.05 3.44
CA GLN A 213 -12.64 16.33 2.51
C GLN A 213 -12.19 17.16 1.31
N ALA A 214 -11.34 18.16 1.54
CA ALA A 214 -10.76 18.95 0.44
C ALA A 214 -9.92 18.05 -0.49
N ALA A 215 -9.07 17.18 0.06
CA ALA A 215 -8.27 16.24 -0.73
C ALA A 215 -9.11 15.27 -1.56
N GLN A 216 -10.21 14.75 -1.00
CA GLN A 216 -11.14 13.88 -1.74
C GLN A 216 -11.76 14.57 -2.96
N GLY A 217 -11.99 15.88 -2.88
CA GLY A 217 -12.59 16.67 -3.95
C GLY A 217 -11.61 17.14 -5.03
N ILE A 218 -10.30 17.10 -4.79
CA ILE A 218 -9.30 17.61 -5.71
C ILE A 218 -8.80 16.50 -6.61
N LYS A 219 -9.28 16.51 -7.87
CA LYS A 219 -8.83 15.59 -8.91
C LYS A 219 -7.38 15.89 -9.31
N PRO A 220 -6.47 14.91 -9.29
CA PRO A 220 -5.09 15.09 -9.76
C PRO A 220 -5.02 15.53 -11.22
N VAL A 221 -4.04 16.37 -11.53
CA VAL A 221 -3.88 16.93 -12.91
C VAL A 221 -3.62 15.82 -13.93
N TRP A 222 -2.92 14.77 -13.55
CA TRP A 222 -2.60 13.62 -14.42
C TRP A 222 -3.80 12.67 -14.62
N TRP A 223 -4.90 12.81 -13.87
CA TRP A 223 -6.08 11.97 -13.97
C TRP A 223 -7.23 12.72 -14.62
N SER A 224 -7.53 12.45 -15.88
CA SER A 224 -8.62 13.06 -16.66
C SER A 224 -9.69 12.01 -17.03
N SER A 225 -10.82 12.48 -17.59
CA SER A 225 -11.84 11.59 -18.18
C SER A 225 -11.24 10.75 -19.31
N ASP A 226 -10.37 11.35 -20.12
CA ASP A 226 -9.75 10.68 -21.25
C ASP A 226 -8.75 9.61 -20.80
N VAL A 227 -7.98 9.89 -19.74
CA VAL A 227 -7.10 8.88 -19.13
C VAL A 227 -7.93 7.72 -18.54
N ASN A 228 -8.99 8.03 -17.79
CA ASN A 228 -9.89 7.00 -17.29
C ASN A 228 -10.42 6.12 -18.43
N HIS A 229 -10.97 6.76 -19.48
CA HIS A 229 -11.51 6.03 -20.63
C HIS A 229 -10.44 5.20 -21.35
N ALA A 230 -9.21 5.70 -21.46
CA ALA A 230 -8.13 4.94 -22.07
C ALA A 230 -7.84 3.64 -21.29
N PHE A 231 -7.78 3.70 -19.96
CA PHE A 231 -7.49 2.51 -19.14
C PHE A 231 -8.70 1.55 -18.98
N GLU A 232 -9.89 1.93 -19.43
CA GLU A 232 -11.06 1.03 -19.59
C GLU A 232 -10.97 0.16 -20.84
N ALA A 233 -10.07 0.46 -21.79
CA ALA A 233 -9.91 -0.32 -23.02
C ALA A 233 -9.64 -1.81 -22.74
N ALA A 234 -10.03 -2.67 -23.65
CA ALA A 234 -10.00 -4.14 -23.45
C ALA A 234 -8.57 -4.70 -23.18
N ASP A 235 -7.57 -4.09 -23.80
CA ASP A 235 -6.19 -4.56 -23.74
C ASP A 235 -5.17 -3.41 -23.78
N LEU A 236 -3.89 -3.74 -23.64
CA LEU A 236 -2.79 -2.76 -23.63
C LEU A 236 -2.66 -1.99 -24.95
N GLN A 237 -3.00 -2.61 -26.08
CA GLN A 237 -2.95 -1.93 -27.39
C GLN A 237 -4.03 -0.86 -27.48
N GLY A 238 -5.24 -1.16 -27.00
CA GLY A 238 -6.33 -0.21 -26.90
C GLY A 238 -6.00 0.95 -25.98
N ILE A 239 -5.41 0.67 -24.81
CA ILE A 239 -4.94 1.69 -23.86
C ILE A 239 -3.93 2.62 -24.56
N ALA A 240 -2.87 2.06 -25.15
CA ALA A 240 -1.83 2.85 -25.83
C ALA A 240 -2.38 3.70 -26.97
N LYS A 241 -3.28 3.14 -27.79
CA LYS A 241 -3.93 3.84 -28.90
C LYS A 241 -4.75 5.04 -28.43
N LEU A 242 -5.55 4.88 -27.37
CA LEU A 242 -6.37 5.95 -26.81
C LEU A 242 -5.52 7.04 -26.15
N LEU A 243 -4.48 6.67 -25.39
CA LEU A 243 -3.54 7.63 -24.81
C LEU A 243 -2.82 8.46 -25.90
N GLN A 244 -2.42 7.81 -27.00
CA GLN A 244 -1.80 8.48 -28.14
C GLN A 244 -2.78 9.45 -28.83
N ALA A 245 -4.01 9.01 -29.06
CA ALA A 245 -5.04 9.81 -29.72
C ALA A 245 -5.43 11.05 -28.90
N THR A 246 -5.38 10.98 -27.58
CA THR A 246 -5.76 12.06 -26.65
C THR A 246 -4.55 12.88 -26.16
N GLY A 247 -3.33 12.57 -26.62
CA GLY A 247 -2.12 13.33 -26.30
C GLY A 247 -1.57 13.11 -24.88
N HIS A 248 -1.98 12.04 -24.18
CA HIS A 248 -1.49 11.70 -22.85
C HIS A 248 -0.13 10.98 -22.90
N THR A 249 0.89 11.69 -23.44
CA THR A 249 2.22 11.14 -23.71
C THR A 249 2.94 10.65 -22.45
N GLN A 250 2.77 11.32 -21.31
CA GLN A 250 3.42 10.93 -20.06
C GLN A 250 2.99 9.51 -19.61
N ALA A 251 1.70 9.20 -19.67
CA ALA A 251 1.18 7.87 -19.35
C ALA A 251 1.69 6.81 -20.36
N LEU A 252 1.64 7.16 -21.65
CA LEU A 252 2.13 6.29 -22.72
C LEU A 252 3.63 5.99 -22.58
N ASP A 253 4.45 6.99 -22.30
CA ASP A 253 5.90 6.85 -22.06
C ASP A 253 6.18 5.99 -20.81
N ALA A 254 5.34 6.10 -19.78
CA ALA A 254 5.45 5.24 -18.62
C ALA A 254 5.24 3.77 -19.01
N LEU A 255 4.21 3.45 -19.77
CA LEU A 255 3.94 2.08 -20.23
C LEU A 255 5.08 1.53 -21.11
N HIS A 256 5.61 2.31 -22.04
CA HIS A 256 6.71 1.89 -22.91
C HIS A 256 8.01 1.52 -22.15
N LYS A 257 8.17 2.03 -20.94
CA LYS A 257 9.34 1.74 -20.07
C LYS A 257 9.16 0.51 -19.18
N ARG A 258 8.04 -0.20 -19.28
CA ARG A 258 7.73 -1.37 -18.44
C ARG A 258 7.87 -2.67 -19.24
N SER A 259 7.97 -3.78 -18.52
CA SER A 259 7.90 -5.11 -19.14
C SER A 259 6.52 -5.32 -19.76
N PRO A 260 6.42 -5.57 -21.08
CA PRO A 260 5.11 -5.82 -21.72
C PRO A 260 4.36 -7.00 -21.10
N LEU A 261 5.10 -8.04 -20.69
CA LEU A 261 4.52 -9.21 -20.01
C LEU A 261 3.91 -8.79 -18.66
N MET A 262 4.66 -8.04 -17.84
CA MET A 262 4.15 -7.64 -16.52
C MET A 262 3.01 -6.62 -16.61
N LEU A 263 2.98 -5.79 -17.65
CA LEU A 263 1.82 -4.94 -17.91
C LEU A 263 0.57 -5.78 -18.21
N ALA A 264 0.68 -6.82 -19.04
CA ALA A 264 -0.45 -7.70 -19.36
C ALA A 264 -0.92 -8.47 -18.12
N VAL A 265 0.02 -9.01 -17.34
CA VAL A 265 -0.26 -9.71 -16.08
C VAL A 265 -0.96 -8.77 -15.09
N THR A 266 -0.44 -7.57 -14.89
CA THR A 266 -1.01 -6.57 -13.96
C THR A 266 -2.43 -6.15 -14.36
N LEU A 267 -2.65 -5.90 -15.66
CA LEU A 267 -3.97 -5.53 -16.17
C LEU A 267 -5.01 -6.62 -15.89
N GLU A 268 -4.67 -7.86 -16.20
CA GLU A 268 -5.54 -9.02 -15.98
C GLU A 268 -5.76 -9.28 -14.47
N GLN A 269 -4.72 -9.18 -13.66
CA GLN A 269 -4.77 -9.32 -12.20
C GLN A 269 -5.78 -8.35 -11.59
N ILE A 270 -5.64 -7.04 -11.86
CA ILE A 270 -6.51 -6.00 -11.27
C ILE A 270 -7.97 -6.24 -11.68
N ARG A 271 -8.20 -6.61 -12.95
CA ARG A 271 -9.55 -6.87 -13.46
C ARG A 271 -10.19 -8.09 -12.83
N LYS A 272 -9.45 -9.19 -12.67
CA LYS A 272 -9.93 -10.38 -11.96
C LYS A 272 -10.21 -10.09 -10.48
N ALA A 273 -9.34 -9.34 -9.84
CA ALA A 273 -9.45 -9.03 -8.41
C ALA A 273 -10.70 -8.22 -8.05
N ARG A 274 -11.37 -7.56 -9.01
CA ARG A 274 -12.67 -6.91 -8.78
C ARG A 274 -13.74 -7.84 -8.24
N HIS A 275 -13.66 -9.10 -8.60
CA HIS A 275 -14.64 -10.14 -8.23
C HIS A 275 -14.10 -11.12 -7.18
N MET A 276 -12.91 -10.87 -6.63
CA MET A 276 -12.27 -11.72 -5.64
C MET A 276 -12.34 -11.11 -4.24
N ASN A 277 -12.32 -11.96 -3.21
CA ASN A 277 -11.96 -11.55 -1.87
C ASN A 277 -10.42 -11.51 -1.74
N LEU A 278 -9.92 -10.84 -0.69
CA LEU A 278 -8.46 -10.70 -0.52
C LEU A 278 -7.74 -12.05 -0.36
N SER A 279 -8.36 -13.02 0.31
CA SER A 279 -7.73 -14.33 0.51
C SER A 279 -7.47 -15.07 -0.80
N ASP A 280 -8.44 -15.03 -1.73
CA ASP A 280 -8.29 -15.68 -3.04
C ASP A 280 -7.32 -14.90 -3.94
N GLU A 281 -7.34 -13.59 -3.83
CA GLU A 281 -6.41 -12.72 -4.57
C GLU A 281 -4.97 -12.93 -4.13
N LEU A 282 -4.67 -12.96 -2.82
CA LEU A 282 -3.34 -13.26 -2.30
C LEU A 282 -2.83 -14.67 -2.67
N ARG A 283 -3.74 -15.65 -2.81
CA ARG A 283 -3.36 -16.98 -3.35
C ARG A 283 -2.97 -16.90 -4.81
N MET A 284 -3.73 -16.15 -5.62
CA MET A 284 -3.39 -15.91 -7.02
C MET A 284 -2.03 -15.20 -7.13
N GLU A 285 -1.79 -14.15 -6.37
CA GLU A 285 -0.51 -13.45 -6.35
C GLU A 285 0.64 -14.37 -5.92
N ARG A 286 0.39 -15.25 -4.95
CA ARG A 286 1.37 -16.23 -4.48
C ARG A 286 1.80 -17.19 -5.61
N ASP A 287 0.85 -17.66 -6.41
CA ASP A 287 1.14 -18.51 -7.56
C ASP A 287 1.89 -17.72 -8.65
N MET A 288 1.49 -16.47 -8.90
CA MET A 288 2.13 -15.59 -9.89
C MET A 288 3.58 -15.27 -9.50
N VAL A 289 3.87 -14.99 -8.22
CA VAL A 289 5.23 -14.73 -7.73
C VAL A 289 6.14 -15.95 -7.93
N ARG A 290 5.66 -17.14 -7.63
CA ARG A 290 6.41 -18.38 -7.91
C ARG A 290 6.86 -18.47 -9.36
N HIS A 291 5.97 -18.17 -10.32
CA HIS A 291 6.31 -18.17 -11.74
C HIS A 291 7.21 -17.00 -12.16
N SER A 292 7.34 -15.96 -11.36
CA SER A 292 8.18 -14.80 -11.68
C SER A 292 9.63 -14.98 -11.27
N PHE A 293 9.92 -15.88 -10.32
CA PHE A 293 11.26 -16.14 -9.78
C PHE A 293 11.82 -17.53 -10.16
N HIS A 294 11.05 -18.37 -10.87
CA HIS A 294 11.41 -19.69 -11.38
C HIS A 294 11.15 -19.77 -12.87
#